data_61c5d0f7e8760ec953857961f69ca08a
#
_entry.id   61c5d0f7e8760ec953857961f69ca08a
#
_cell.length_a   1.000
_cell.length_b   1.000
_cell.length_c   1.000
_cell.angle_alpha   90.00
_cell.angle_beta   90.00
_cell.angle_gamma   90.00
#
_symmetry.space_group_name_H-M   'P 1'
#
loop_
_entity.id
_entity.type
_entity.pdbx_description
1 polymer ?
#
loop_
_entity_poly.entity_id
_entity_poly.type
_entity_poly.pdbx_seq_one_letter_code
_entity_poly.pdbx_strand_id
1 'polypeptide(L)'
;AGRIPGSFVRREARAGEQAILTCRLIDRPLRPCFPDGFRNEVHVVGTVLGADQENPYDVLALNAASAALCISDVPFDGPVGAVRIAWTADGEWIPFPTYAEGDESAFEMVVAGRELPDGDVAVMMVEAGGTGSSWELYENGTPKVDEEILAGGLEASKTWIKEMIALQRQLIDSVDVPAKIDPPVVVDYADAVFEAVRTAGWDKIVASQQIADKAERSAAEDAVKAEILAAVEPQFADEADATKQIKNAVRSLTKQAVRKRIVEDGVRIDGRGVRDLRQLSAEVGVIPTAHGSGLFQRGETQVLNFTTLGMGRSDLMVDDLSPVEKKRYMHHYNFPPFSTGETGFMRGPKRREIGHGALAERALFPVVPSFDDWPYTLRLVSEVLSSNGSTSMASVCGSTLSLMDAGVPIKAPVAGIAMGLVYAEGEYVTLTDILGAEDAYGDMDFKVAGTRDYITALQLDTKLDGVPASVLAQALTQAKDARNTLLDVMNEAIDSPDEMSLYAVSYTH
;
A
#
# COMPACT_ATOMS: atom_id res chain seq x y z
N ALA A 1 -27.01 -8.65 -11.74
CA ALA A 1 -28.18 -8.63 -10.88
C ALA A 1 -28.84 -10.02 -10.83
N GLY A 2 -29.52 -10.36 -9.75
CA GLY A 2 -30.14 -11.67 -9.56
C GLY A 2 -29.22 -12.76 -9.02
N ARG A 3 -27.96 -12.45 -8.78
CA ARG A 3 -27.02 -13.36 -8.11
C ARG A 3 -27.12 -13.18 -6.59
N ILE A 4 -27.20 -14.27 -5.84
CA ILE A 4 -27.22 -14.26 -4.38
C ILE A 4 -25.88 -14.80 -3.88
N PRO A 5 -25.02 -13.97 -3.29
CA PRO A 5 -23.76 -14.41 -2.73
C PRO A 5 -23.98 -15.50 -1.66
N GLY A 6 -23.20 -16.58 -1.73
CA GLY A 6 -23.29 -17.70 -0.81
C GLY A 6 -24.48 -18.64 -1.00
N SER A 7 -25.20 -18.54 -2.12
CA SER A 7 -26.38 -19.33 -2.48
C SER A 7 -27.64 -19.06 -1.65
N PHE A 8 -28.77 -19.65 -2.05
CA PHE A 8 -30.07 -19.49 -1.36
C PHE A 8 -30.16 -20.07 0.06
N VAL A 9 -29.21 -20.90 0.44
CA VAL A 9 -29.22 -21.59 1.76
C VAL A 9 -28.32 -20.92 2.80
N ARG A 10 -27.54 -19.92 2.42
CA ARG A 10 -26.64 -19.20 3.33
C ARG A 10 -27.01 -17.72 3.36
N ARG A 11 -27.06 -17.17 4.58
CA ARG A 11 -27.09 -15.73 4.76
C ARG A 11 -25.71 -15.16 4.46
N GLU A 12 -25.67 -14.00 3.83
CA GLU A 12 -24.45 -13.20 3.71
C GLU A 12 -23.82 -12.98 5.11
N ALA A 13 -22.52 -13.28 5.23
CA ALA A 13 -21.83 -13.20 6.52
C ALA A 13 -20.79 -12.08 6.53
N ARG A 14 -19.56 -12.39 6.07
CA ARG A 14 -18.48 -11.42 5.99
C ARG A 14 -18.38 -10.86 4.59
N ALA A 15 -17.91 -9.58 4.49
CA ALA A 15 -17.58 -8.99 3.21
C ALA A 15 -16.52 -9.86 2.49
N GLY A 16 -16.74 -10.12 1.21
CA GLY A 16 -15.78 -10.81 0.35
C GLY A 16 -14.50 -9.99 0.15
N GLU A 17 -13.48 -10.62 -0.42
CA GLU A 17 -12.18 -9.98 -0.68
C GLU A 17 -12.33 -8.70 -1.50
N GLN A 18 -13.05 -8.73 -2.62
CA GLN A 18 -13.28 -7.56 -3.47
C GLN A 18 -13.99 -6.41 -2.74
N ALA A 19 -14.97 -6.71 -1.90
CA ALA A 19 -15.64 -5.68 -1.10
C ALA A 19 -14.67 -5.04 -0.08
N ILE A 20 -13.76 -5.80 0.50
CA ILE A 20 -12.73 -5.28 1.41
C ILE A 20 -11.73 -4.41 0.66
N LEU A 21 -11.30 -4.82 -0.53
CA LEU A 21 -10.41 -4.04 -1.39
C LEU A 21 -11.07 -2.72 -1.82
N THR A 22 -12.34 -2.76 -2.22
CA THR A 22 -13.13 -1.55 -2.53
C THR A 22 -13.25 -0.62 -1.32
N CYS A 23 -13.51 -1.16 -0.11
CA CYS A 23 -13.48 -0.35 1.11
C CYS A 23 -12.12 0.34 1.33
N ARG A 24 -11.02 -0.33 1.01
CA ARG A 24 -9.68 0.26 1.12
C ARG A 24 -9.45 1.35 0.07
N LEU A 25 -9.93 1.16 -1.16
CA LEU A 25 -9.89 2.21 -2.20
C LEU A 25 -10.64 3.47 -1.77
N ILE A 26 -11.79 3.32 -1.10
CA ILE A 26 -12.60 4.43 -0.60
C ILE A 26 -11.93 5.12 0.60
N ASP A 27 -11.49 4.35 1.59
CA ASP A 27 -10.96 4.88 2.86
C ASP A 27 -9.67 5.68 2.68
N ARG A 28 -8.77 5.24 1.80
CA ARG A 28 -7.43 5.81 1.64
C ARG A 28 -7.44 7.29 1.21
N PRO A 29 -8.14 7.71 0.14
CA PRO A 29 -8.17 9.11 -0.27
C PRO A 29 -9.15 9.97 0.53
N LEU A 30 -10.18 9.39 1.18
CA LEU A 30 -11.16 10.17 1.94
C LEU A 30 -10.68 10.48 3.36
N ARG A 31 -9.91 9.59 3.97
CA ARG A 31 -9.45 9.76 5.36
C ARG A 31 -8.63 11.03 5.60
N PRO A 32 -7.69 11.45 4.74
CA PRO A 32 -6.93 12.67 4.92
C PRO A 32 -7.77 13.96 4.82
N CYS A 33 -8.99 13.87 4.27
CA CYS A 33 -9.87 15.03 4.09
C CYS A 33 -10.71 15.38 5.33
N PHE A 34 -10.50 14.71 6.45
CA PHE A 34 -11.14 15.08 7.72
C PHE A 34 -10.22 16.03 8.51
N PRO A 35 -10.81 17.00 9.25
CA PRO A 35 -10.02 17.95 10.03
C PRO A 35 -9.14 17.26 11.08
N ASP A 36 -7.95 17.80 11.30
CA ASP A 36 -7.08 17.38 12.38
C ASP A 36 -7.79 17.49 13.73
N GLY A 37 -7.62 16.48 14.58
CA GLY A 37 -8.28 16.45 15.90
C GLY A 37 -9.75 16.02 15.87
N PHE A 38 -10.34 15.76 14.71
CA PHE A 38 -11.67 15.14 14.61
C PHE A 38 -11.62 13.70 15.10
N ARG A 39 -12.41 13.35 16.12
CA ARG A 39 -12.39 12.04 16.78
C ARG A 39 -13.73 11.30 16.78
N ASN A 40 -14.76 11.89 16.19
CA ASN A 40 -16.05 11.24 16.04
C ASN A 40 -15.90 10.04 15.07
N GLU A 41 -16.61 8.97 15.33
CA GLU A 41 -16.69 7.87 14.39
C GLU A 41 -17.47 8.29 13.13
N VAL A 42 -16.89 8.02 11.96
CA VAL A 42 -17.55 8.20 10.66
C VAL A 42 -17.75 6.84 10.03
N HIS A 43 -18.98 6.51 9.73
CA HIS A 43 -19.34 5.25 9.10
C HIS A 43 -19.94 5.50 7.71
N VAL A 44 -19.21 5.16 6.67
CA VAL A 44 -19.67 5.19 5.28
C VAL A 44 -20.06 3.78 4.86
N VAL A 45 -21.31 3.60 4.45
CA VAL A 45 -21.83 2.30 4.01
C VAL A 45 -22.20 2.40 2.54
N GLY A 46 -21.52 1.65 1.69
CA GLY A 46 -21.83 1.48 0.27
C GLY A 46 -22.59 0.18 0.03
N THR A 47 -23.77 0.27 -0.58
CA THR A 47 -24.54 -0.91 -0.97
C THR A 47 -24.71 -0.93 -2.48
N VAL A 48 -24.19 -1.97 -3.13
CA VAL A 48 -24.36 -2.17 -4.57
C VAL A 48 -25.73 -2.81 -4.82
N LEU A 49 -26.67 -2.03 -5.37
CA LEU A 49 -28.03 -2.47 -5.63
C LEU A 49 -28.20 -3.14 -6.99
N GLY A 50 -27.30 -2.90 -7.93
CA GLY A 50 -27.29 -3.50 -9.25
C GLY A 50 -25.90 -3.46 -9.85
N ALA A 51 -25.54 -4.48 -10.61
CA ALA A 51 -24.30 -4.56 -11.39
C ALA A 51 -24.64 -5.18 -12.74
N ASP A 52 -24.09 -4.60 -13.79
CA ASP A 52 -24.24 -5.09 -15.18
C ASP A 52 -23.21 -6.17 -15.54
N GLN A 53 -22.19 -6.37 -14.70
CA GLN A 53 -21.03 -7.24 -14.94
C GLN A 53 -20.18 -6.81 -16.16
N GLU A 54 -20.37 -5.61 -16.62
CA GLU A 54 -19.61 -4.99 -17.72
C GLU A 54 -18.72 -3.86 -17.16
N ASN A 55 -19.27 -3.03 -16.27
CA ASN A 55 -18.58 -1.88 -15.71
C ASN A 55 -18.10 -2.14 -14.26
N PRO A 56 -16.81 -1.89 -13.95
CA PRO A 56 -16.31 -1.93 -12.56
C PRO A 56 -17.02 -0.91 -11.68
N TYR A 57 -17.49 -1.32 -10.51
CA TYR A 57 -18.28 -0.48 -9.58
C TYR A 57 -17.46 0.18 -8.47
N ASP A 58 -16.19 -0.16 -8.30
CA ASP A 58 -15.35 0.29 -7.19
C ASP A 58 -15.07 1.81 -7.21
N VAL A 59 -14.72 2.36 -8.38
CA VAL A 59 -14.50 3.80 -8.58
C VAL A 59 -15.80 4.58 -8.43
N LEU A 60 -16.92 4.02 -8.92
CA LEU A 60 -18.24 4.60 -8.71
C LEU A 60 -18.58 4.68 -7.21
N ALA A 61 -18.30 3.62 -6.46
CA ALA A 61 -18.52 3.59 -5.01
C ALA A 61 -17.66 4.63 -4.27
N LEU A 62 -16.42 4.88 -4.71
CA LEU A 62 -15.56 5.91 -4.16
C LEU A 62 -16.13 7.32 -4.41
N ASN A 63 -16.50 7.64 -5.66
CA ASN A 63 -17.11 8.91 -6.02
C ASN A 63 -18.43 9.16 -5.29
N ALA A 64 -19.27 8.10 -5.15
CA ALA A 64 -20.52 8.17 -4.40
C ALA A 64 -20.29 8.39 -2.89
N ALA A 65 -19.28 7.76 -2.31
CA ALA A 65 -18.91 7.98 -0.90
C ALA A 65 -18.44 9.42 -0.64
N SER A 66 -17.62 9.97 -1.55
CA SER A 66 -17.20 11.37 -1.49
C SER A 66 -18.40 12.31 -1.59
N ALA A 67 -19.29 12.11 -2.57
CA ALA A 67 -20.49 12.91 -2.73
C ALA A 67 -21.39 12.85 -1.50
N ALA A 68 -21.61 11.67 -0.91
CA ALA A 68 -22.41 11.49 0.30
C ALA A 68 -21.83 12.26 1.50
N LEU A 69 -20.51 12.27 1.68
CA LEU A 69 -19.85 13.05 2.71
C LEU A 69 -20.00 14.57 2.47
N CYS A 70 -19.88 15.01 1.22
CA CYS A 70 -20.04 16.43 0.87
C CYS A 70 -21.45 16.97 1.20
N ILE A 71 -22.50 16.19 0.92
CA ILE A 71 -23.90 16.59 1.19
C ILE A 71 -24.39 16.30 2.62
N SER A 72 -23.56 15.70 3.47
CA SER A 72 -23.85 15.42 4.89
C SER A 72 -23.45 16.61 5.78
N ASP A 73 -23.74 16.52 7.06
CA ASP A 73 -23.29 17.45 8.10
C ASP A 73 -21.88 17.14 8.63
N VAL A 74 -21.23 16.06 8.13
CA VAL A 74 -19.89 15.66 8.54
C VAL A 74 -18.85 16.67 8.03
N PRO A 75 -17.88 17.13 8.84
CA PRO A 75 -16.82 18.02 8.39
C PRO A 75 -15.85 17.23 7.49
N PHE A 76 -15.97 17.45 6.20
CA PHE A 76 -15.20 16.77 5.15
C PHE A 76 -14.73 17.78 4.11
N ASP A 77 -13.42 17.84 3.87
CA ASP A 77 -12.78 18.75 2.91
C ASP A 77 -12.66 18.07 1.54
N GLY A 78 -13.81 17.89 0.90
CA GLY A 78 -13.95 17.32 -0.45
C GLY A 78 -14.57 18.35 -1.41
N PRO A 79 -14.97 17.93 -2.62
CA PRO A 79 -15.05 16.54 -3.09
C PRO A 79 -13.72 15.94 -3.52
N VAL A 80 -13.63 14.61 -3.40
CA VAL A 80 -12.58 13.78 -3.96
C VAL A 80 -13.13 13.09 -5.21
N GLY A 81 -12.44 13.24 -6.34
CA GLY A 81 -12.75 12.54 -7.58
C GLY A 81 -11.83 11.33 -7.77
N ALA A 82 -12.34 10.30 -8.43
CA ALA A 82 -11.55 9.13 -8.79
C ALA A 82 -11.90 8.63 -10.19
N VAL A 83 -10.90 8.04 -10.86
CA VAL A 83 -10.99 7.44 -12.17
C VAL A 83 -10.21 6.13 -12.20
N ARG A 84 -10.70 5.15 -12.95
CA ARG A 84 -9.91 4.01 -13.43
C ARG A 84 -9.47 4.32 -14.85
N ILE A 85 -8.21 4.12 -15.16
CA ILE A 85 -7.68 4.23 -16.53
C ILE A 85 -6.95 2.96 -16.91
N ALA A 86 -6.93 2.62 -18.20
CA ALA A 86 -6.23 1.46 -18.73
C ALA A 86 -5.28 1.86 -19.86
N TRP A 87 -4.12 1.18 -19.93
CA TRP A 87 -3.13 1.32 -21.00
C TRP A 87 -3.40 0.30 -22.08
N THR A 88 -3.92 0.76 -23.21
CA THR A 88 -4.35 -0.10 -24.31
C THR A 88 -3.19 -0.72 -25.09
N ALA A 89 -3.51 -1.69 -25.95
CA ALA A 89 -2.56 -2.29 -26.86
C ALA A 89 -1.90 -1.26 -27.80
N ASP A 90 -2.63 -0.19 -28.17
CA ASP A 90 -2.12 0.89 -29.03
C ASP A 90 -1.25 1.90 -28.29
N GLY A 91 -1.08 1.77 -26.99
CA GLY A 91 -0.27 2.68 -26.16
C GLY A 91 -0.98 4.00 -25.85
N GLU A 92 -2.27 3.94 -25.51
CA GLU A 92 -3.08 5.08 -25.09
C GLU A 92 -3.75 4.83 -23.74
N TRP A 93 -3.89 5.88 -22.92
CA TRP A 93 -4.68 5.83 -21.69
C TRP A 93 -6.15 6.09 -21.98
N ILE A 94 -7.01 5.12 -21.65
CA ILE A 94 -8.47 5.25 -21.74
C ILE A 94 -9.09 5.33 -20.34
N PRO A 95 -10.10 6.21 -20.11
CA PRO A 95 -10.80 6.28 -18.84
C PRO A 95 -11.96 5.30 -18.75
N PHE A 96 -12.29 4.88 -17.53
CA PHE A 96 -13.44 4.03 -17.21
C PHE A 96 -13.56 2.78 -18.09
N PRO A 97 -12.48 2.00 -18.25
CA PRO A 97 -12.56 0.78 -19.04
C PRO A 97 -13.61 -0.17 -18.47
N THR A 98 -14.33 -0.87 -19.35
CA THR A 98 -15.10 -2.05 -18.99
C THR A 98 -14.17 -3.17 -18.51
N TYR A 99 -14.71 -4.22 -17.90
CA TYR A 99 -13.90 -5.40 -17.55
C TYR A 99 -13.20 -6.01 -18.76
N ALA A 100 -13.88 -6.07 -19.91
CA ALA A 100 -13.30 -6.61 -21.15
C ALA A 100 -12.16 -5.73 -21.66
N GLU A 101 -12.34 -4.41 -21.72
CA GLU A 101 -11.28 -3.47 -22.13
C GLU A 101 -10.09 -3.48 -21.15
N GLY A 102 -10.35 -3.66 -19.85
CA GLY A 102 -9.31 -3.83 -18.84
C GLY A 102 -8.51 -5.11 -19.06
N ASP A 103 -9.18 -6.24 -19.29
CA ASP A 103 -8.53 -7.54 -19.54
C ASP A 103 -7.71 -7.53 -20.84
N GLU A 104 -8.14 -6.77 -21.87
CA GLU A 104 -7.44 -6.59 -23.16
C GLU A 104 -6.34 -5.52 -23.10
N SER A 105 -6.22 -4.78 -22.01
CA SER A 105 -5.20 -3.74 -21.80
C SER A 105 -3.94 -4.32 -21.14
N ALA A 106 -2.82 -3.61 -21.25
CA ALA A 106 -1.57 -4.03 -20.63
C ALA A 106 -1.46 -3.64 -19.14
N PHE A 107 -2.17 -2.60 -18.73
CA PHE A 107 -2.04 -2.07 -17.36
C PHE A 107 -3.28 -1.29 -16.97
N GLU A 108 -3.68 -1.37 -15.71
CA GLU A 108 -4.76 -0.58 -15.14
C GLU A 108 -4.30 0.24 -13.95
N MET A 109 -4.91 1.41 -13.78
CA MET A 109 -4.61 2.30 -12.66
C MET A 109 -5.88 2.99 -12.16
N VAL A 110 -6.15 2.90 -10.87
CA VAL A 110 -7.14 3.73 -10.15
C VAL A 110 -6.41 4.89 -9.51
N VAL A 111 -6.85 6.11 -9.82
CA VAL A 111 -6.29 7.34 -9.28
C VAL A 111 -7.40 8.13 -8.62
N ALA A 112 -7.16 8.61 -7.40
CA ALA A 112 -8.05 9.52 -6.71
C ALA A 112 -7.31 10.79 -6.28
N GLY A 113 -8.01 11.92 -6.35
CA GLY A 113 -7.44 13.21 -6.00
C GLY A 113 -8.50 14.27 -5.71
N ARG A 114 -8.05 15.41 -5.24
CA ARG A 114 -8.88 16.59 -5.02
C ARG A 114 -8.33 17.80 -5.79
N GLU A 115 -9.19 18.74 -6.11
CA GLU A 115 -8.80 19.96 -6.79
C GLU A 115 -8.14 20.94 -5.80
N LEU A 116 -7.02 21.50 -6.20
CA LEU A 116 -6.29 22.53 -5.47
C LEU A 116 -6.83 23.94 -5.78
N PRO A 117 -6.54 24.96 -4.95
CA PRO A 117 -6.98 26.33 -5.18
C PRO A 117 -6.53 26.94 -6.51
N ASP A 118 -5.43 26.47 -7.08
CA ASP A 118 -4.90 26.89 -8.38
C ASP A 118 -5.56 26.16 -9.57
N GLY A 119 -6.48 25.24 -9.28
CA GLY A 119 -7.21 24.45 -10.28
C GLY A 119 -6.46 23.21 -10.76
N ASP A 120 -5.28 22.88 -10.23
CA ASP A 120 -4.64 21.57 -10.45
C ASP A 120 -5.26 20.49 -9.56
N VAL A 121 -4.89 19.22 -9.77
CA VAL A 121 -5.34 18.07 -8.98
C VAL A 121 -4.20 17.54 -8.14
N ALA A 122 -4.40 17.53 -6.84
CA ALA A 122 -3.58 16.77 -5.91
C ALA A 122 -3.92 15.29 -6.01
N VAL A 123 -3.01 14.49 -6.55
CA VAL A 123 -3.14 13.01 -6.51
C VAL A 123 -2.92 12.56 -5.07
N MET A 124 -3.91 11.89 -4.49
CA MET A 124 -3.92 11.45 -3.09
C MET A 124 -3.74 9.95 -2.93
N MET A 125 -4.22 9.17 -3.89
CA MET A 125 -4.16 7.72 -3.87
C MET A 125 -4.00 7.16 -5.27
N VAL A 126 -3.12 6.16 -5.40
CA VAL A 126 -3.00 5.34 -6.61
C VAL A 126 -3.02 3.87 -6.23
N GLU A 127 -3.71 3.07 -7.04
CA GLU A 127 -3.67 1.62 -7.01
C GLU A 127 -3.56 1.12 -8.44
N ALA A 128 -2.45 0.47 -8.81
CA ALA A 128 -2.18 0.15 -10.20
C ALA A 128 -1.54 -1.23 -10.35
N GLY A 129 -1.69 -1.83 -11.53
CA GLY A 129 -1.02 -3.07 -11.84
C GLY A 129 -1.22 -3.54 -13.27
N GLY A 130 -0.32 -4.40 -13.71
CA GLY A 130 -0.43 -5.10 -14.98
C GLY A 130 -1.58 -6.11 -14.97
N THR A 131 -2.06 -6.40 -16.16
CA THR A 131 -3.12 -7.38 -16.42
C THR A 131 -2.54 -8.75 -16.80
N GLY A 132 -3.40 -9.73 -17.00
CA GLY A 132 -3.00 -11.04 -17.54
C GLY A 132 -2.47 -10.97 -18.97
N SER A 133 -2.87 -9.95 -19.74
CA SER A 133 -2.45 -9.71 -21.13
C SER A 133 -1.16 -8.92 -21.26
N SER A 134 -0.64 -8.33 -20.18
CA SER A 134 0.53 -7.44 -20.21
C SER A 134 1.72 -8.02 -20.94
N TRP A 135 2.12 -9.25 -20.61
CA TRP A 135 3.30 -9.87 -21.21
C TRP A 135 3.16 -10.04 -22.72
N GLU A 136 2.04 -10.61 -23.15
CA GLU A 136 1.77 -10.85 -24.58
C GLU A 136 1.71 -9.54 -25.37
N LEU A 137 1.05 -8.52 -24.84
CA LEU A 137 0.96 -7.21 -25.46
C LEU A 137 2.36 -6.57 -25.62
N TYR A 138 3.18 -6.66 -24.59
CA TYR A 138 4.55 -6.12 -24.63
C TYR A 138 5.44 -6.86 -25.64
N GLU A 139 5.31 -8.18 -25.77
CA GLU A 139 6.01 -8.97 -26.79
C GLU A 139 5.52 -8.62 -28.22
N ASN A 140 4.25 -8.22 -28.36
CA ASN A 140 3.65 -7.80 -29.63
C ASN A 140 3.90 -6.32 -29.97
N GLY A 141 4.66 -5.60 -29.15
CA GLY A 141 5.13 -4.24 -29.46
C GLY A 141 4.39 -3.10 -28.76
N THR A 142 3.43 -3.39 -27.88
CA THR A 142 2.84 -2.36 -27.00
C THR A 142 3.95 -1.75 -26.13
N PRO A 143 4.02 -0.41 -25.98
CA PRO A 143 5.00 0.22 -25.11
C PRO A 143 4.86 -0.29 -23.66
N LYS A 144 5.98 -0.77 -23.09
CA LYS A 144 6.04 -1.28 -21.72
C LYS A 144 5.81 -0.15 -20.73
N VAL A 145 4.90 -0.34 -19.78
CA VAL A 145 4.64 0.66 -18.73
C VAL A 145 5.82 0.76 -17.79
N ASP A 146 6.70 1.68 -18.11
CA ASP A 146 7.82 2.09 -17.29
C ASP A 146 7.46 3.31 -16.43
N GLU A 147 8.47 3.91 -15.81
CA GLU A 147 8.34 5.05 -14.92
C GLU A 147 7.81 6.31 -15.64
N GLU A 148 8.15 6.50 -16.92
CA GLU A 148 7.73 7.66 -17.72
C GLU A 148 6.28 7.52 -18.16
N ILE A 149 5.90 6.38 -18.71
CA ILE A 149 4.51 6.10 -19.13
C ILE A 149 3.57 6.16 -17.90
N LEU A 150 4.01 5.63 -16.76
CA LEU A 150 3.23 5.70 -15.53
C LEU A 150 3.01 7.14 -15.07
N ALA A 151 4.06 7.97 -15.08
CA ALA A 151 3.95 9.39 -14.74
C ALA A 151 3.01 10.13 -15.70
N GLY A 152 3.07 9.81 -17.00
CA GLY A 152 2.12 10.32 -18.01
C GLY A 152 0.68 9.93 -17.72
N GLY A 153 0.42 8.71 -17.28
CA GLY A 153 -0.91 8.24 -16.86
C GLY A 153 -1.45 8.97 -15.65
N LEU A 154 -0.61 9.25 -14.66
CA LEU A 154 -0.99 10.05 -13.49
C LEU A 154 -1.39 11.47 -13.90
N GLU A 155 -0.65 12.10 -14.80
CA GLU A 155 -1.00 13.42 -15.30
C GLU A 155 -2.28 13.41 -16.14
N ALA A 156 -2.46 12.44 -17.02
CA ALA A 156 -3.68 12.27 -17.83
C ALA A 156 -4.93 12.09 -16.95
N SER A 157 -4.82 11.32 -15.85
CA SER A 157 -5.93 11.04 -14.94
C SER A 157 -6.56 12.29 -14.31
N LYS A 158 -5.79 13.38 -14.16
CA LYS A 158 -6.26 14.63 -13.58
C LYS A 158 -7.46 15.22 -14.33
N THR A 159 -7.51 15.07 -15.65
CA THR A 159 -8.63 15.56 -16.48
C THR A 159 -9.94 14.91 -16.04
N TRP A 160 -9.96 13.60 -15.93
CA TRP A 160 -11.17 12.85 -15.58
C TRP A 160 -11.52 12.98 -14.09
N ILE A 161 -10.53 13.13 -13.22
CA ILE A 161 -10.74 13.46 -11.79
C ILE A 161 -11.48 14.78 -11.67
N LYS A 162 -11.10 15.82 -12.43
CA LYS A 162 -11.81 17.11 -12.45
C LYS A 162 -13.26 16.96 -12.91
N GLU A 163 -13.53 16.15 -13.91
CA GLU A 163 -14.89 15.85 -14.37
C GLU A 163 -15.74 15.21 -13.28
N MET A 164 -15.18 14.22 -12.55
CA MET A 164 -15.86 13.57 -11.43
C MET A 164 -16.11 14.56 -10.26
N ILE A 165 -15.18 15.45 -10.00
CA ILE A 165 -15.34 16.53 -9.00
C ILE A 165 -16.45 17.48 -9.45
N ALA A 166 -16.46 17.90 -10.71
CA ALA A 166 -17.47 18.79 -11.26
C ALA A 166 -18.88 18.18 -11.18
N LEU A 167 -19.01 16.88 -11.47
CA LEU A 167 -20.28 16.16 -11.32
C LEU A 167 -20.77 16.15 -9.85
N GLN A 168 -19.87 15.92 -8.90
CA GLN A 168 -20.22 15.97 -7.48
C GLN A 168 -20.63 17.38 -7.04
N ARG A 169 -19.97 18.43 -7.54
CA ARG A 169 -20.37 19.84 -7.28
C ARG A 169 -21.75 20.14 -7.79
N GLN A 170 -22.12 19.67 -9.01
CA GLN A 170 -23.49 19.82 -9.52
C GLN A 170 -24.53 19.16 -8.60
N LEU A 171 -24.21 18.01 -8.01
CA LEU A 171 -25.09 17.38 -7.02
C LEU A 171 -25.19 18.24 -5.75
N ILE A 172 -24.07 18.72 -5.21
CA ILE A 172 -24.01 19.55 -4.02
C ILE A 172 -24.86 20.82 -4.21
N ASP A 173 -24.74 21.47 -5.37
CA ASP A 173 -25.48 22.70 -5.70
C ASP A 173 -26.98 22.44 -5.91
N SER A 174 -27.39 21.20 -6.17
CA SER A 174 -28.79 20.82 -6.43
C SER A 174 -29.60 20.46 -5.18
N VAL A 175 -28.94 20.35 -4.01
CA VAL A 175 -29.57 19.92 -2.75
C VAL A 175 -29.30 20.91 -1.63
N ASP A 176 -30.19 20.94 -0.62
CA ASP A 176 -29.97 21.72 0.59
C ASP A 176 -28.97 20.97 1.49
N VAL A 177 -27.68 21.39 1.47
CA VAL A 177 -26.66 20.81 2.31
C VAL A 177 -26.77 21.34 3.74
N PRO A 178 -26.86 20.49 4.77
CA PRO A 178 -26.89 20.92 6.15
C PRO A 178 -25.57 21.60 6.56
N ALA A 179 -25.65 22.49 7.55
CA ALA A 179 -24.44 23.08 8.12
C ALA A 179 -23.55 21.98 8.70
N LYS A 180 -22.26 22.07 8.42
CA LYS A 180 -21.29 21.11 8.97
C LYS A 180 -21.27 21.19 10.49
N ILE A 181 -21.23 20.05 11.15
CA ILE A 181 -21.05 20.00 12.60
C ILE A 181 -19.69 20.61 12.95
N ASP A 182 -19.66 21.31 14.07
CA ASP A 182 -18.42 21.84 14.67
C ASP A 182 -18.05 20.97 15.88
N PRO A 183 -17.37 19.84 15.69
CA PRO A 183 -17.02 18.95 16.78
C PRO A 183 -15.94 19.55 17.65
N PRO A 184 -15.88 19.22 18.94
CA PRO A 184 -14.77 19.61 19.76
C PRO A 184 -13.47 19.04 19.16
N VAL A 185 -12.56 19.91 18.77
CA VAL A 185 -11.22 19.52 18.32
C VAL A 185 -10.45 19.00 19.52
N VAL A 186 -10.10 17.72 19.49
CA VAL A 186 -9.24 17.14 20.52
C VAL A 186 -7.80 17.42 20.15
N VAL A 187 -7.20 18.38 20.84
CA VAL A 187 -5.76 18.62 20.73
C VAL A 187 -5.00 17.51 21.44
N ASP A 188 -3.96 17.00 20.82
CA ASP A 188 -3.16 15.93 21.39
C ASP A 188 -2.34 16.42 22.62
N TYR A 189 -2.09 17.72 22.70
CA TYR A 189 -1.42 18.43 23.81
C TYR A 189 -1.67 19.93 23.72
N ALA A 190 -1.67 20.62 24.88
CA ALA A 190 -1.68 22.07 24.93
C ALA A 190 -0.29 22.65 24.59
N ASP A 191 -0.25 23.87 24.02
CA ASP A 191 1.01 24.54 23.66
C ASP A 191 1.96 24.68 24.86
N ALA A 192 1.43 24.97 26.05
CA ALA A 192 2.23 25.07 27.28
C ALA A 192 2.90 23.75 27.64
N VAL A 193 2.20 22.61 27.45
CA VAL A 193 2.78 21.27 27.68
C VAL A 193 3.86 20.98 26.64
N PHE A 194 3.60 21.31 25.37
CA PHE A 194 4.57 21.11 24.29
C PHE A 194 5.88 21.87 24.54
N GLU A 195 5.81 23.16 24.90
CA GLU A 195 6.98 23.99 25.16
C GLU A 195 7.75 23.54 26.44
N ALA A 196 7.04 23.07 27.47
CA ALA A 196 7.66 22.51 28.65
C ALA A 196 8.43 21.20 28.31
N VAL A 197 7.84 20.30 27.53
CA VAL A 197 8.47 19.08 27.05
C VAL A 197 9.66 19.39 26.16
N ARG A 198 9.53 20.35 25.24
CA ARG A 198 10.61 20.79 24.37
C ARG A 198 11.79 21.33 25.15
N THR A 199 11.54 22.19 26.14
CA THR A 199 12.58 22.77 27.02
C THR A 199 13.29 21.70 27.85
N ALA A 200 12.53 20.72 28.36
CA ALA A 200 13.07 19.66 29.22
C ALA A 200 13.84 18.58 28.47
N GLY A 201 13.52 18.34 27.16
CA GLY A 201 13.96 17.13 26.51
C GLY A 201 14.41 17.21 25.06
N TRP A 202 14.36 18.36 24.37
CA TRP A 202 14.71 18.42 22.95
C TRP A 202 16.07 17.81 22.61
N ASP A 203 17.14 18.24 23.30
CA ASP A 203 18.50 17.76 23.01
C ASP A 203 18.66 16.26 23.31
N LYS A 204 17.96 15.76 24.32
CA LYS A 204 17.96 14.33 24.67
C LYS A 204 17.21 13.49 23.63
N ILE A 205 16.07 14.01 23.12
CA ILE A 205 15.33 13.39 22.02
C ILE A 205 16.21 13.33 20.79
N VAL A 206 16.84 14.43 20.40
CA VAL A 206 17.74 14.47 19.23
C VAL A 206 18.88 13.48 19.39
N ALA A 207 19.52 13.41 20.57
CA ALA A 207 20.60 12.46 20.83
C ALA A 207 20.14 11.00 20.76
N SER A 208 18.95 10.67 21.27
CA SER A 208 18.41 9.31 21.18
C SER A 208 18.15 8.87 19.72
N GLN A 209 17.74 9.81 18.85
CA GLN A 209 17.49 9.53 17.43
C GLN A 209 18.78 9.36 16.60
N GLN A 210 19.96 9.60 17.17
CA GLN A 210 21.25 9.36 16.51
C GLN A 210 21.75 7.91 16.69
N ILE A 211 21.11 7.12 17.53
CA ILE A 211 21.46 5.72 17.79
C ILE A 211 20.93 4.87 16.64
N ALA A 212 21.82 4.24 15.88
CA ALA A 212 21.45 3.46 14.69
C ALA A 212 20.78 2.12 15.05
N ASP A 213 21.29 1.42 16.08
CA ASP A 213 20.70 0.16 16.53
C ASP A 213 19.28 0.37 17.09
N LYS A 214 18.33 -0.42 16.64
CA LYS A 214 16.92 -0.30 17.01
C LYS A 214 16.67 -0.57 18.50
N ALA A 215 17.29 -1.59 19.06
CA ALA A 215 17.06 -1.98 20.45
C ALA A 215 17.68 -0.95 21.42
N GLU A 216 18.89 -0.49 21.14
CA GLU A 216 19.57 0.54 21.90
C GLU A 216 18.83 1.89 21.80
N ARG A 217 18.37 2.25 20.60
CA ARG A 217 17.58 3.46 20.38
C ARG A 217 16.26 3.41 21.15
N SER A 218 15.52 2.29 21.09
CA SER A 218 14.25 2.14 21.82
C SER A 218 14.46 2.26 23.32
N ALA A 219 15.52 1.66 23.87
CA ALA A 219 15.86 1.78 25.30
C ALA A 219 16.20 3.24 25.67
N ALA A 220 16.94 3.95 24.81
CA ALA A 220 17.26 5.36 25.02
C ALA A 220 16.02 6.26 24.94
N GLU A 221 15.13 6.00 23.99
CA GLU A 221 13.84 6.72 23.85
C GLU A 221 12.96 6.55 25.10
N ASP A 222 12.85 5.32 25.61
CA ASP A 222 12.07 5.04 26.82
C ASP A 222 12.67 5.72 28.05
N ALA A 223 13.99 5.74 28.18
CA ALA A 223 14.69 6.44 29.26
C ALA A 223 14.45 7.96 29.19
N VAL A 224 14.64 8.56 28.00
CA VAL A 224 14.39 9.99 27.76
C VAL A 224 12.94 10.37 28.03
N LYS A 225 12.00 9.56 27.59
CA LYS A 225 10.57 9.75 27.84
C LYS A 225 10.22 9.69 29.35
N ALA A 226 10.83 8.76 30.08
CA ALA A 226 10.64 8.67 31.53
C ALA A 226 11.21 9.90 32.27
N GLU A 227 12.41 10.37 31.87
CA GLU A 227 13.00 11.60 32.43
C GLU A 227 12.16 12.84 32.17
N ILE A 228 11.68 13.01 30.91
CA ILE A 228 10.83 14.15 30.54
C ILE A 228 9.53 14.10 31.35
N LEU A 229 8.91 12.93 31.45
CA LEU A 229 7.67 12.76 32.19
C LEU A 229 7.88 13.17 33.67
N ALA A 230 8.93 12.69 34.31
CA ALA A 230 9.24 13.03 35.72
C ALA A 230 9.50 14.52 35.92
N ALA A 231 10.09 15.21 34.93
CA ALA A 231 10.42 16.63 35.05
C ALA A 231 9.21 17.56 34.76
N VAL A 232 8.31 17.15 33.86
CA VAL A 232 7.24 18.01 33.35
C VAL A 232 5.89 17.73 34.03
N GLU A 233 5.56 16.47 34.35
CA GLU A 233 4.28 16.10 34.97
C GLU A 233 3.93 16.88 36.24
N PRO A 234 4.87 17.17 37.16
CA PRO A 234 4.56 17.98 38.35
C PRO A 234 4.12 19.41 38.04
N GLN A 235 4.48 19.95 36.87
CA GLN A 235 4.11 21.32 36.47
C GLN A 235 2.66 21.42 35.99
N PHE A 236 2.04 20.28 35.63
CA PHE A 236 0.68 20.16 35.09
C PHE A 236 -0.18 19.19 35.91
N ALA A 237 0.09 19.08 37.22
CA ALA A 237 -0.60 18.14 38.11
C ALA A 237 -2.12 18.36 38.20
N ASP A 238 -2.59 19.57 37.95
CA ASP A 238 -4.00 19.93 37.97
C ASP A 238 -4.71 19.72 36.64
N GLU A 239 -4.00 19.35 35.57
CA GLU A 239 -4.57 19.14 34.24
C GLU A 239 -5.02 17.69 34.08
N ALA A 240 -6.25 17.51 33.60
CA ALA A 240 -6.73 16.21 33.20
C ALA A 240 -5.87 15.68 32.01
N ASP A 241 -5.47 14.41 32.07
CA ASP A 241 -4.68 13.76 31.01
C ASP A 241 -3.25 14.31 30.79
N ALA A 242 -2.63 15.04 31.75
CA ALA A 242 -1.28 15.61 31.63
C ALA A 242 -0.25 14.57 31.14
N THR A 243 -0.24 13.37 31.72
CA THR A 243 0.65 12.26 31.31
C THR A 243 0.47 11.91 29.82
N LYS A 244 -0.77 11.89 29.31
CA LYS A 244 -1.07 11.57 27.91
C LYS A 244 -0.59 12.70 26.99
N GLN A 245 -0.87 13.95 27.36
CA GLN A 245 -0.43 15.13 26.60
C GLN A 245 1.11 15.16 26.50
N ILE A 246 1.84 14.93 27.59
CA ILE A 246 3.30 14.88 27.62
C ILE A 246 3.82 13.78 26.67
N LYS A 247 3.25 12.58 26.71
CA LYS A 247 3.64 11.48 25.80
C LYS A 247 3.40 11.83 24.32
N ASN A 248 2.29 12.50 24.02
CA ASN A 248 1.98 12.95 22.67
C ASN A 248 2.94 14.06 22.22
N ALA A 249 3.29 15.00 23.10
CA ALA A 249 4.28 16.04 22.83
C ALA A 249 5.67 15.46 22.57
N VAL A 250 6.12 14.47 23.36
CA VAL A 250 7.38 13.74 23.11
C VAL A 250 7.36 13.09 21.74
N ARG A 251 6.26 12.39 21.38
CA ARG A 251 6.13 11.76 20.05
C ARG A 251 6.21 12.79 18.92
N SER A 252 5.57 13.95 19.08
CA SER A 252 5.60 15.02 18.09
C SER A 252 7.02 15.59 17.92
N LEU A 253 7.76 15.81 19.02
CA LEU A 253 9.14 16.27 18.99
C LEU A 253 10.08 15.22 18.40
N THR A 254 9.87 13.95 18.69
CA THR A 254 10.62 12.84 18.06
C THR A 254 10.42 12.84 16.54
N LYS A 255 9.16 12.98 16.09
CA LYS A 255 8.85 13.12 14.66
C LYS A 255 9.60 14.31 14.04
N GLN A 256 9.60 15.47 14.72
CA GLN A 256 10.31 16.66 14.24
C GLN A 256 11.82 16.43 14.17
N ALA A 257 12.43 15.84 15.19
CA ALA A 257 13.87 15.54 15.21
C ALA A 257 14.30 14.60 14.09
N VAL A 258 13.54 13.55 13.84
CA VAL A 258 13.80 12.59 12.76
C VAL A 258 13.68 13.27 11.38
N ARG A 259 12.60 14.00 11.15
CA ARG A 259 12.36 14.70 9.87
C ARG A 259 13.44 15.74 9.59
N LYS A 260 13.80 16.51 10.59
CA LYS A 260 14.87 17.52 10.50
C LYS A 260 16.20 16.88 10.11
N ARG A 261 16.60 15.79 10.79
CA ARG A 261 17.83 15.06 10.49
C ARG A 261 17.85 14.51 9.05
N ILE A 262 16.72 13.98 8.56
CA ILE A 262 16.60 13.49 7.19
C ILE A 262 16.80 14.61 6.16
N VAL A 263 16.16 15.77 6.38
CA VAL A 263 16.19 16.89 5.42
C VAL A 263 17.51 17.65 5.46
N GLU A 264 18.03 17.97 6.66
CA GLU A 264 19.26 18.76 6.80
C GLU A 264 20.52 17.94 6.60
N ASP A 265 20.59 16.73 7.20
CA ASP A 265 21.83 15.93 7.21
C ASP A 265 21.81 14.80 6.17
N GLY A 266 20.67 14.47 5.55
CA GLY A 266 20.52 13.33 4.67
C GLY A 266 20.69 11.99 5.38
N VAL A 267 20.59 11.95 6.71
CA VAL A 267 20.82 10.75 7.54
C VAL A 267 19.53 10.27 8.17
N ARG A 268 19.25 8.99 8.00
CA ARG A 268 18.03 8.31 8.46
C ARG A 268 18.16 7.80 9.90
N ILE A 269 17.06 7.31 10.44
CA ILE A 269 16.95 6.80 11.83
C ILE A 269 18.01 5.73 12.14
N ASP A 270 18.27 4.83 11.18
CA ASP A 270 19.22 3.72 11.32
C ASP A 270 20.64 4.06 10.80
N GLY A 271 20.90 5.32 10.49
CA GLY A 271 22.20 5.80 10.03
C GLY A 271 22.46 5.68 8.53
N ARG A 272 21.50 5.08 7.77
CA ARG A 272 21.57 5.01 6.30
C ARG A 272 21.42 6.39 5.67
N GLY A 273 21.95 6.55 4.46
CA GLY A 273 21.61 7.65 3.56
C GLY A 273 20.22 7.46 2.93
N VAL A 274 19.69 8.50 2.31
CA VAL A 274 18.32 8.52 1.76
C VAL A 274 18.08 7.51 0.63
N ARG A 275 19.11 7.04 -0.04
CA ARG A 275 19.05 6.06 -1.14
C ARG A 275 19.49 4.66 -0.76
N ASP A 276 19.98 4.46 0.46
CA ASP A 276 20.57 3.19 0.88
C ASP A 276 19.50 2.15 1.16
N LEU A 277 19.79 0.93 0.73
CA LEU A 277 19.03 -0.27 1.08
C LEU A 277 19.52 -0.86 2.41
N ARG A 278 18.65 -1.50 3.14
CA ARG A 278 19.04 -2.39 4.25
C ARG A 278 19.83 -3.59 3.70
N GLN A 279 20.55 -4.29 4.57
CA GLN A 279 21.18 -5.55 4.20
C GLN A 279 20.13 -6.54 3.66
N LEU A 280 20.42 -7.14 2.51
CA LEU A 280 19.53 -8.06 1.81
C LEU A 280 20.06 -9.48 1.87
N SER A 281 19.14 -10.45 1.98
CA SER A 281 19.43 -11.85 1.71
C SER A 281 18.23 -12.55 1.10
N ALA A 282 18.49 -13.57 0.30
CA ALA A 282 17.49 -14.39 -0.36
C ALA A 282 17.94 -15.87 -0.29
N GLU A 283 17.01 -16.75 0.04
CA GLU A 283 17.24 -18.19 0.10
C GLU A 283 16.04 -18.93 -0.49
N VAL A 284 16.27 -20.07 -1.17
CA VAL A 284 15.25 -20.95 -1.71
C VAL A 284 15.38 -22.36 -1.14
N GLY A 285 14.38 -23.21 -1.31
CA GLY A 285 14.41 -24.57 -0.83
C GLY A 285 14.46 -24.69 0.71
N VAL A 286 14.02 -23.66 1.42
CA VAL A 286 14.10 -23.58 2.90
C VAL A 286 13.29 -24.68 3.57
N ILE A 287 12.17 -25.07 2.96
CA ILE A 287 11.30 -26.15 3.45
C ILE A 287 11.31 -27.30 2.45
N PRO A 288 12.06 -28.39 2.71
CA PRO A 288 12.29 -29.47 1.73
C PRO A 288 11.04 -30.21 1.25
N THR A 289 9.94 -30.16 1.99
CA THR A 289 8.67 -30.82 1.64
C THR A 289 7.64 -29.90 1.01
N ALA A 290 7.91 -28.59 0.93
CA ALA A 290 7.08 -27.66 0.17
C ALA A 290 7.26 -27.89 -1.34
N HIS A 291 6.30 -27.47 -2.17
CA HIS A 291 6.48 -27.50 -3.62
C HIS A 291 7.52 -26.45 -4.04
N GLY A 292 7.51 -25.28 -3.41
CA GLY A 292 8.55 -24.28 -3.46
C GLY A 292 8.50 -23.40 -2.22
N SER A 293 9.64 -22.91 -1.79
CA SER A 293 9.77 -22.00 -0.65
C SER A 293 10.87 -20.98 -0.87
N GLY A 294 10.60 -19.72 -0.49
CA GLY A 294 11.55 -18.64 -0.58
C GLY A 294 11.58 -17.83 0.71
N LEU A 295 12.76 -17.62 1.25
CA LEU A 295 12.98 -16.71 2.38
C LEU A 295 13.64 -15.44 1.86
N PHE A 296 12.97 -14.31 2.05
CA PHE A 296 13.52 -13.01 1.71
C PHE A 296 13.66 -12.16 2.96
N GLN A 297 14.83 -11.61 3.16
CA GLN A 297 15.15 -10.76 4.29
C GLN A 297 15.69 -9.40 3.85
N ARG A 298 15.26 -8.36 4.55
CA ARG A 298 15.63 -6.99 4.36
C ARG A 298 15.85 -6.34 5.73
N GLY A 299 17.10 -6.28 6.18
CA GLY A 299 17.42 -5.92 7.57
C GLY A 299 16.66 -6.82 8.54
N GLU A 300 15.83 -6.22 9.39
CA GLU A 300 15.01 -6.93 10.39
C GLU A 300 13.68 -7.46 9.82
N THR A 301 13.31 -7.10 8.59
CA THR A 301 12.08 -7.61 7.94
C THR A 301 12.39 -8.93 7.26
N GLN A 302 11.66 -9.98 7.64
CA GLN A 302 11.82 -11.33 7.12
C GLN A 302 10.47 -11.93 6.74
N VAL A 303 10.37 -12.45 5.52
CA VAL A 303 9.18 -13.11 4.98
C VAL A 303 9.56 -14.46 4.42
N LEU A 304 8.88 -15.50 4.89
CA LEU A 304 8.94 -16.85 4.34
C LEU A 304 7.71 -17.05 3.44
N ASN A 305 7.94 -17.36 2.17
CA ASN A 305 6.89 -17.60 1.19
C ASN A 305 6.87 -19.06 0.76
N PHE A 306 5.67 -19.57 0.57
CA PHE A 306 5.42 -20.91 0.09
C PHE A 306 4.59 -20.90 -1.19
N THR A 307 5.01 -21.64 -2.18
CA THR A 307 4.22 -21.94 -3.37
C THR A 307 3.68 -23.36 -3.28
N THR A 308 2.37 -23.50 -3.51
CA THR A 308 1.70 -24.81 -3.64
C THR A 308 1.08 -24.92 -5.02
N LEU A 309 1.41 -26.01 -5.71
CA LEU A 309 0.84 -26.39 -7.01
C LEU A 309 -0.40 -27.25 -6.78
N GLY A 310 -1.55 -26.79 -7.24
CA GLY A 310 -2.82 -27.51 -7.16
C GLY A 310 -3.33 -27.91 -8.53
N MET A 311 -4.29 -28.83 -8.57
CA MET A 311 -5.02 -29.15 -9.80
C MET A 311 -6.11 -28.10 -10.06
N GLY A 312 -6.61 -27.94 -11.30
CA GLY A 312 -7.64 -26.96 -11.65
C GLY A 312 -8.94 -27.03 -10.81
N ARG A 313 -9.25 -28.21 -10.20
CA ARG A 313 -10.35 -28.31 -9.22
C ARG A 313 -10.08 -27.56 -7.90
N SER A 314 -8.84 -27.13 -7.68
CA SER A 314 -8.42 -26.35 -6.49
C SER A 314 -8.51 -24.84 -6.72
N ASP A 315 -8.98 -24.40 -7.89
CA ASP A 315 -9.22 -22.99 -8.15
C ASP A 315 -10.16 -22.40 -7.11
N LEU A 316 -9.85 -21.21 -6.67
CA LEU A 316 -10.71 -20.46 -5.77
C LEU A 316 -11.97 -20.01 -6.53
N MET A 317 -13.12 -20.48 -6.07
CA MET A 317 -14.41 -20.02 -6.61
C MET A 317 -14.69 -18.60 -6.10
N VAL A 318 -14.90 -17.68 -7.03
CA VAL A 318 -15.25 -16.28 -6.75
C VAL A 318 -16.76 -16.14 -6.76
N ASP A 319 -17.33 -15.70 -5.65
CA ASP A 319 -18.76 -15.46 -5.49
C ASP A 319 -18.99 -13.99 -5.08
N ASP A 320 -18.81 -13.11 -6.06
CA ASP A 320 -19.05 -11.66 -5.92
C ASP A 320 -19.83 -11.11 -7.13
N LEU A 321 -19.86 -9.80 -7.31
CA LEU A 321 -20.59 -9.12 -8.38
C LEU A 321 -19.78 -8.91 -9.66
N SER A 322 -18.52 -9.30 -9.68
CA SER A 322 -17.68 -9.23 -10.88
C SER A 322 -17.99 -10.38 -11.87
N PRO A 323 -17.56 -10.30 -13.12
CA PRO A 323 -17.68 -11.41 -14.08
C PRO A 323 -16.73 -12.58 -13.77
N VAL A 324 -15.75 -12.39 -12.88
CA VAL A 324 -14.76 -13.42 -12.53
C VAL A 324 -15.42 -14.54 -11.72
N GLU A 325 -15.35 -15.77 -12.21
CA GLU A 325 -15.93 -16.94 -11.54
C GLU A 325 -14.90 -17.77 -10.77
N LYS A 326 -13.65 -17.73 -11.21
CA LYS A 326 -12.56 -18.53 -10.66
C LYS A 326 -11.26 -17.76 -10.62
N LYS A 327 -10.44 -18.07 -9.64
CA LYS A 327 -9.11 -17.53 -9.48
C LYS A 327 -8.11 -18.67 -9.36
N ARG A 328 -7.26 -18.82 -10.38
CA ARG A 328 -6.23 -19.85 -10.45
C ARG A 328 -4.95 -19.51 -9.70
N TYR A 329 -4.58 -18.23 -9.73
CA TYR A 329 -3.44 -17.68 -9.01
C TYR A 329 -3.95 -16.87 -7.83
N MET A 330 -3.45 -17.17 -6.62
CA MET A 330 -3.86 -16.49 -5.40
C MET A 330 -2.70 -16.34 -4.43
N HIS A 331 -2.66 -15.22 -3.72
CA HIS A 331 -1.65 -14.91 -2.74
C HIS A 331 -2.28 -14.55 -1.39
N HIS A 332 -2.02 -15.34 -0.37
CA HIS A 332 -2.44 -15.11 1.00
C HIS A 332 -1.27 -14.55 1.82
N TYR A 333 -1.53 -13.51 2.59
CA TYR A 333 -0.54 -12.82 3.39
C TYR A 333 -0.93 -12.86 4.86
N ASN A 334 -0.06 -13.36 5.70
CA ASN A 334 -0.24 -13.49 7.14
C ASN A 334 0.73 -12.57 7.88
N PHE A 335 0.17 -11.72 8.76
CA PHE A 335 0.92 -10.76 9.56
C PHE A 335 0.59 -10.97 11.05
N PRO A 336 1.18 -11.98 11.69
CA PRO A 336 0.90 -12.30 13.10
C PRO A 336 1.48 -11.24 14.03
N PRO A 337 0.90 -11.03 15.24
CA PRO A 337 1.38 -10.04 16.20
C PRO A 337 2.85 -10.18 16.56
N PHE A 338 3.36 -11.42 16.66
CA PHE A 338 4.76 -11.66 17.02
C PHE A 338 5.75 -11.08 16.00
N SER A 339 5.34 -10.87 14.74
CA SER A 339 6.22 -10.30 13.71
C SER A 339 6.68 -8.87 14.03
N THR A 340 5.94 -8.15 14.85
CA THR A 340 6.30 -6.83 15.39
C THR A 340 6.76 -6.86 16.85
N GLY A 341 6.92 -8.06 17.42
CA GLY A 341 7.26 -8.24 18.83
C GLY A 341 6.09 -8.06 19.80
N GLU A 342 4.87 -8.04 19.28
CA GLU A 342 3.65 -7.84 20.07
C GLU A 342 3.00 -9.17 20.44
N THR A 343 2.26 -9.17 21.55
CA THR A 343 1.35 -10.26 21.93
C THR A 343 -0.07 -9.92 21.48
N GLY A 344 -0.81 -10.88 20.99
CA GLY A 344 -2.18 -10.66 20.54
C GLY A 344 -2.88 -11.94 20.08
N PHE A 345 -4.21 -11.85 19.92
CA PHE A 345 -4.99 -12.98 19.42
C PHE A 345 -4.74 -13.23 17.93
N MET A 346 -4.41 -14.45 17.59
CA MET A 346 -4.32 -14.96 16.22
C MET A 346 -5.74 -15.17 15.67
N ARG A 347 -6.30 -14.11 15.08
CA ARG A 347 -7.62 -14.15 14.41
C ARG A 347 -7.43 -14.28 12.90
N GLY A 348 -8.52 -14.47 12.16
CA GLY A 348 -8.49 -14.45 10.69
C GLY A 348 -7.97 -13.13 10.12
N PRO A 349 -7.66 -13.07 8.81
CA PRO A 349 -7.00 -11.94 8.18
C PRO A 349 -7.82 -10.65 8.35
N LYS A 350 -7.13 -9.56 8.65
CA LYS A 350 -7.69 -8.21 8.75
C LYS A 350 -7.63 -7.53 7.38
N ARG A 351 -8.32 -6.38 7.23
CA ARG A 351 -8.30 -5.58 5.99
C ARG A 351 -6.90 -5.26 5.46
N ARG A 352 -5.92 -5.04 6.37
CA ARG A 352 -4.53 -4.77 6.01
C ARG A 352 -3.88 -5.99 5.34
N GLU A 353 -4.07 -7.17 5.90
CA GLU A 353 -3.50 -8.41 5.38
C GLU A 353 -4.07 -8.75 4.01
N ILE A 354 -5.38 -8.57 3.82
CA ILE A 354 -6.04 -8.74 2.52
C ILE A 354 -5.48 -7.76 1.49
N GLY A 355 -5.34 -6.49 1.84
CA GLY A 355 -4.78 -5.48 0.94
C GLY A 355 -3.32 -5.71 0.56
N HIS A 356 -2.49 -6.17 1.51
CA HIS A 356 -1.08 -6.50 1.25
C HIS A 356 -0.95 -7.76 0.39
N GLY A 357 -1.77 -8.78 0.64
CA GLY A 357 -1.84 -9.99 -0.18
C GLY A 357 -2.24 -9.68 -1.62
N ALA A 358 -3.28 -8.87 -1.81
CA ALA A 358 -3.75 -8.46 -3.13
C ALA A 358 -2.71 -7.64 -3.90
N LEU A 359 -1.94 -6.77 -3.24
CA LEU A 359 -0.85 -6.03 -3.88
C LEU A 359 0.27 -6.98 -4.35
N ALA A 360 0.69 -7.92 -3.50
CA ALA A 360 1.72 -8.89 -3.86
C ALA A 360 1.25 -9.85 -4.97
N GLU A 361 -0.03 -10.24 -4.96
CA GLU A 361 -0.63 -11.02 -6.03
C GLU A 361 -0.61 -10.26 -7.36
N ARG A 362 -1.09 -9.02 -7.36
CA ARG A 362 -1.11 -8.16 -8.54
C ARG A 362 0.29 -7.93 -9.11
N ALA A 363 1.30 -7.83 -8.23
CA ALA A 363 2.68 -7.59 -8.64
C ALA A 363 3.26 -8.72 -9.52
N LEU A 364 2.86 -9.97 -9.28
CA LEU A 364 3.35 -11.10 -10.06
C LEU A 364 2.37 -11.58 -11.13
N PHE A 365 1.12 -11.15 -11.08
CA PHE A 365 0.08 -11.56 -12.02
C PHE A 365 0.49 -11.48 -13.50
N PRO A 366 1.15 -10.39 -13.97
CA PRO A 366 1.58 -10.27 -15.37
C PRO A 366 2.64 -11.28 -15.82
N VAL A 367 3.40 -11.85 -14.87
CA VAL A 367 4.51 -12.77 -15.18
C VAL A 367 4.18 -14.24 -14.89
N VAL A 368 3.05 -14.51 -14.29
CA VAL A 368 2.57 -15.88 -14.06
C VAL A 368 2.21 -16.53 -15.39
N PRO A 369 2.65 -17.78 -15.68
CA PRO A 369 2.33 -18.45 -16.94
C PRO A 369 0.82 -18.69 -17.09
N SER A 370 0.34 -18.75 -18.33
CA SER A 370 -1.05 -19.11 -18.65
C SER A 370 -1.40 -20.51 -18.17
N PHE A 371 -2.69 -20.85 -18.15
CA PHE A 371 -3.11 -22.24 -17.83
C PHE A 371 -2.65 -23.23 -18.91
N ASP A 372 -2.60 -22.80 -20.15
CA ASP A 372 -2.18 -23.66 -21.28
C ASP A 372 -0.68 -23.97 -21.21
N ASP A 373 0.14 -23.01 -20.75
CA ASP A 373 1.58 -23.19 -20.55
C ASP A 373 1.89 -23.98 -19.28
N TRP A 374 1.12 -23.76 -18.20
CA TRP A 374 1.34 -24.35 -16.88
C TRP A 374 0.01 -24.67 -16.19
N PRO A 375 -0.55 -25.89 -16.37
CA PRO A 375 -1.92 -26.22 -15.98
C PRO A 375 -2.09 -26.54 -14.49
N TYR A 376 -1.53 -25.70 -13.62
CA TYR A 376 -1.67 -25.79 -12.17
C TYR A 376 -2.37 -24.57 -11.59
N THR A 377 -3.16 -24.79 -10.56
CA THR A 377 -3.58 -23.75 -9.64
C THR A 377 -2.39 -23.38 -8.76
N LEU A 378 -2.10 -22.11 -8.64
CA LEU A 378 -0.98 -21.55 -7.88
C LEU A 378 -1.49 -20.87 -6.61
N ARG A 379 -1.14 -21.42 -5.45
CA ARG A 379 -1.43 -20.79 -4.16
C ARG A 379 -0.13 -20.40 -3.47
N LEU A 380 0.06 -19.11 -3.27
CA LEU A 380 1.17 -18.58 -2.50
C LEU A 380 0.70 -18.18 -1.11
N VAL A 381 1.57 -18.37 -0.13
CA VAL A 381 1.35 -17.93 1.25
C VAL A 381 2.61 -17.24 1.74
N SER A 382 2.50 -15.97 2.09
CA SER A 382 3.55 -15.22 2.76
C SER A 382 3.33 -15.22 4.26
N GLU A 383 4.27 -15.81 5.01
CA GLU A 383 4.34 -15.76 6.45
C GLU A 383 5.36 -14.70 6.89
N VAL A 384 4.90 -13.65 7.52
CA VAL A 384 5.79 -12.61 8.05
C VAL A 384 6.37 -13.07 9.37
N LEU A 385 7.66 -13.36 9.38
CA LEU A 385 8.38 -13.82 10.56
C LEU A 385 8.84 -12.66 11.44
N SER A 386 9.28 -11.57 10.81
CA SER A 386 9.67 -10.33 11.49
C SER A 386 9.38 -9.13 10.59
N SER A 387 9.04 -7.97 11.16
CA SER A 387 8.68 -6.77 10.42
C SER A 387 9.24 -5.49 11.04
N ASN A 388 9.95 -4.73 10.20
CA ASN A 388 10.31 -3.34 10.45
C ASN A 388 10.08 -2.50 9.17
N GLY A 389 8.85 -2.54 8.64
CA GLY A 389 8.45 -1.84 7.41
C GLY A 389 8.76 -2.61 6.12
N SER A 390 8.12 -2.20 5.03
CA SER A 390 8.27 -2.77 3.67
C SER A 390 7.92 -4.25 3.54
N THR A 391 7.07 -4.79 4.39
CA THR A 391 6.81 -6.23 4.48
C THR A 391 6.04 -6.77 3.28
N SER A 392 5.08 -6.00 2.72
CA SER A 392 4.36 -6.40 1.50
C SER A 392 5.28 -6.53 0.30
N MET A 393 6.27 -5.64 0.19
CA MET A 393 7.25 -5.68 -0.89
C MET A 393 8.29 -6.79 -0.69
N ALA A 394 8.63 -7.14 0.54
CA ALA A 394 9.39 -8.35 0.84
C ALA A 394 8.62 -9.62 0.45
N SER A 395 7.28 -9.61 0.58
CA SER A 395 6.41 -10.70 0.12
C SER A 395 6.44 -10.86 -1.41
N VAL A 396 6.53 -9.76 -2.16
CA VAL A 396 6.71 -9.81 -3.63
C VAL A 396 8.00 -10.53 -3.99
N CYS A 397 9.12 -10.16 -3.35
CA CYS A 397 10.41 -10.81 -3.57
C CYS A 397 10.37 -12.31 -3.18
N GLY A 398 9.82 -12.62 -2.01
CA GLY A 398 9.64 -14.01 -1.54
C GLY A 398 8.76 -14.83 -2.47
N SER A 399 7.73 -14.23 -3.07
CA SER A 399 6.85 -14.89 -4.04
C SER A 399 7.56 -15.27 -5.33
N THR A 400 8.38 -14.37 -5.86
CA THR A 400 9.24 -14.67 -7.02
C THR A 400 10.15 -15.87 -6.71
N LEU A 401 10.85 -15.85 -5.57
CA LEU A 401 11.75 -16.91 -5.15
C LEU A 401 11.02 -18.26 -5.02
N SER A 402 9.87 -18.28 -4.33
CA SER A 402 9.13 -19.54 -4.09
C SER A 402 8.46 -20.10 -5.35
N LEU A 403 8.05 -19.26 -6.31
CA LEU A 403 7.54 -19.70 -7.60
C LEU A 403 8.65 -20.35 -8.43
N MET A 404 9.82 -19.73 -8.48
CA MET A 404 10.97 -20.27 -9.21
C MET A 404 11.48 -21.57 -8.58
N ASP A 405 11.55 -21.66 -7.24
CA ASP A 405 11.90 -22.88 -6.49
C ASP A 405 10.88 -24.02 -6.71
N ALA A 406 9.61 -23.68 -6.97
CA ALA A 406 8.57 -24.65 -7.32
C ALA A 406 8.65 -25.14 -8.78
N GLY A 407 9.54 -24.60 -9.58
CA GLY A 407 9.68 -24.88 -11.01
C GLY A 407 8.65 -24.18 -11.89
N VAL A 408 7.95 -23.17 -11.38
CA VAL A 408 6.97 -22.40 -12.17
C VAL A 408 7.71 -21.51 -13.18
N PRO A 409 7.46 -21.67 -14.49
CA PRO A 409 8.15 -20.90 -15.52
C PRO A 409 7.58 -19.47 -15.63
N ILE A 410 7.79 -18.65 -14.57
CA ILE A 410 7.40 -17.25 -14.62
C ILE A 410 8.14 -16.52 -15.75
N LYS A 411 7.46 -15.57 -16.38
CA LYS A 411 8.01 -14.87 -17.56
C LYS A 411 9.25 -14.02 -17.22
N ALA A 412 9.28 -13.43 -16.03
CA ALA A 412 10.43 -12.69 -15.50
C ALA A 412 10.35 -12.61 -13.97
N PRO A 413 11.48 -12.50 -13.25
CA PRO A 413 11.48 -12.21 -11.83
C PRO A 413 10.97 -10.78 -11.54
N VAL A 414 10.24 -10.64 -10.44
CA VAL A 414 9.67 -9.37 -9.96
C VAL A 414 10.22 -9.07 -8.58
N ALA A 415 10.68 -7.84 -8.37
CA ALA A 415 11.06 -7.32 -7.07
C ALA A 415 10.16 -6.15 -6.66
N GLY A 416 10.01 -5.95 -5.36
CA GLY A 416 9.20 -4.87 -4.79
C GLY A 416 9.99 -4.02 -3.81
N ILE A 417 9.77 -2.70 -3.84
CA ILE A 417 10.39 -1.71 -2.95
C ILE A 417 9.34 -0.76 -2.37
N ALA A 418 9.49 -0.36 -1.11
CA ALA A 418 8.71 0.71 -0.51
C ALA A 418 9.58 1.97 -0.38
N MET A 419 9.08 3.03 -0.98
CA MET A 419 9.65 4.37 -0.94
C MET A 419 8.86 5.22 0.05
N GLY A 420 9.51 6.22 0.62
CA GLY A 420 8.88 7.24 1.45
C GLY A 420 9.19 8.63 0.97
N LEU A 421 8.52 9.60 1.58
CA LEU A 421 8.75 11.01 1.34
C LEU A 421 8.69 11.76 2.67
N VAL A 422 9.63 12.68 2.85
CA VAL A 422 9.59 13.69 3.91
C VAL A 422 9.59 15.06 3.26
N TYR A 423 8.57 15.87 3.58
CA TYR A 423 8.47 17.25 3.16
C TYR A 423 8.65 18.17 4.38
N ALA A 424 9.74 18.90 4.46
CA ALA A 424 9.98 19.87 5.52
C ALA A 424 10.74 21.06 4.97
N GLU A 425 10.46 22.26 5.50
CA GLU A 425 11.15 23.52 5.16
C GLU A 425 11.12 23.86 3.64
N GLY A 426 10.09 23.39 2.92
CA GLY A 426 9.95 23.60 1.49
C GLY A 426 10.69 22.59 0.60
N GLU A 427 11.36 21.60 1.20
CA GLU A 427 12.12 20.59 0.48
C GLU A 427 11.45 19.21 0.56
N TYR A 428 11.52 18.47 -0.55
CA TYR A 428 11.07 17.07 -0.68
C TYR A 428 12.25 16.13 -0.69
N VAL A 429 12.30 15.20 0.26
CA VAL A 429 13.33 14.17 0.32
C VAL A 429 12.69 12.78 0.16
N THR A 430 13.03 12.09 -0.92
CA THR A 430 12.57 10.71 -1.18
C THR A 430 13.48 9.70 -0.48
N LEU A 431 12.88 8.70 0.17
CA LEU A 431 13.57 7.66 0.93
C LEU A 431 13.39 6.30 0.26
N THR A 432 14.48 5.57 0.07
CA THR A 432 14.45 4.19 -0.43
C THR A 432 14.38 3.21 0.74
N ASP A 433 13.56 2.15 0.61
CA ASP A 433 13.48 1.06 1.59
C ASP A 433 13.16 1.56 3.00
N ILE A 434 11.96 2.11 3.16
CA ILE A 434 11.53 2.72 4.42
C ILE A 434 11.32 1.73 5.56
N LEU A 435 11.67 2.18 6.76
CA LEU A 435 11.37 1.52 8.03
C LEU A 435 9.92 1.82 8.47
N GLY A 436 9.40 1.01 9.39
CA GLY A 436 8.08 1.25 9.97
C GLY A 436 7.93 2.61 10.66
N ALA A 437 8.99 3.10 11.31
CA ALA A 437 9.00 4.44 11.91
C ALA A 437 8.99 5.56 10.82
N GLU A 438 9.66 5.35 9.71
CA GLU A 438 9.70 6.30 8.59
C GLU A 438 8.38 6.36 7.83
N ASP A 439 7.65 5.23 7.71
CA ASP A 439 6.26 5.21 7.24
C ASP A 439 5.35 6.05 8.16
N ALA A 440 5.49 5.88 9.48
CA ALA A 440 4.69 6.62 10.47
C ALA A 440 5.00 8.13 10.49
N TYR A 441 6.27 8.52 10.34
CA TYR A 441 6.73 9.91 10.41
C TYR A 441 6.79 10.60 9.06
N GLY A 442 6.76 9.85 7.95
CA GLY A 442 6.78 10.36 6.59
C GLY A 442 5.41 10.87 6.11
N ASP A 443 5.43 11.45 4.93
CA ASP A 443 4.29 12.10 4.29
C ASP A 443 3.72 11.30 3.10
N MET A 444 4.44 10.28 2.63
CA MET A 444 4.01 9.39 1.55
C MET A 444 4.50 7.96 1.81
N ASP A 445 3.67 6.98 1.53
CA ASP A 445 3.99 5.56 1.37
C ASP A 445 3.80 5.19 -0.10
N PHE A 446 4.88 4.79 -0.76
CA PHE A 446 4.90 4.55 -2.18
C PHE A 446 5.57 3.20 -2.46
N LYS A 447 4.77 2.24 -2.90
CA LYS A 447 5.21 0.87 -3.16
C LYS A 447 5.25 0.62 -4.65
N VAL A 448 6.38 0.15 -5.16
CA VAL A 448 6.59 -0.14 -6.57
C VAL A 448 7.12 -1.55 -6.72
N ALA A 449 6.44 -2.37 -7.50
CA ALA A 449 6.90 -3.68 -7.91
C ALA A 449 7.09 -3.73 -9.43
N GLY A 450 8.04 -4.51 -9.89
CA GLY A 450 8.27 -4.66 -11.32
C GLY A 450 9.43 -5.58 -11.65
N THR A 451 9.52 -5.89 -12.94
CA THR A 451 10.68 -6.53 -13.56
C THR A 451 11.82 -5.51 -13.74
N ARG A 452 12.88 -5.86 -14.45
CA ARG A 452 13.91 -4.88 -14.85
C ARG A 452 13.38 -3.85 -15.83
N ASP A 453 12.44 -4.24 -16.69
CA ASP A 453 12.02 -3.47 -17.85
C ASP A 453 10.75 -2.65 -17.62
N TYR A 454 9.83 -3.12 -16.78
CA TYR A 454 8.53 -2.48 -16.59
C TYR A 454 7.95 -2.68 -15.19
N ILE A 455 7.02 -1.82 -14.82
CA ILE A 455 6.30 -1.85 -13.55
C ILE A 455 5.15 -2.85 -13.66
N THR A 456 4.99 -3.70 -12.65
CA THR A 456 3.91 -4.69 -12.58
C THR A 456 2.85 -4.33 -11.55
N ALA A 457 3.20 -3.57 -10.50
CA ALA A 457 2.22 -3.03 -9.56
C ALA A 457 2.74 -1.77 -8.87
N LEU A 458 1.80 -0.91 -8.48
CA LEU A 458 2.10 0.31 -7.77
C LEU A 458 0.98 0.65 -6.80
N GLN A 459 1.37 1.11 -5.60
CA GLN A 459 0.45 1.66 -4.62
C GLN A 459 1.04 2.93 -4.04
N LEU A 460 0.27 4.03 -4.07
CA LEU A 460 0.65 5.31 -3.49
C LEU A 460 -0.42 5.79 -2.51
N ASP A 461 0.02 6.22 -1.35
CA ASP A 461 -0.76 6.93 -0.34
C ASP A 461 0.01 8.18 0.09
N THR A 462 -0.60 9.36 0.00
CA THR A 462 0.01 10.60 0.49
C THR A 462 -0.83 11.24 1.58
N LYS A 463 -0.15 11.87 2.52
CA LYS A 463 -0.74 12.70 3.58
C LYS A 463 -0.67 14.20 3.22
N LEU A 464 -0.01 14.53 2.09
CA LEU A 464 0.13 15.89 1.58
C LEU A 464 -1.00 16.23 0.62
N ASP A 465 -1.25 17.53 0.47
CA ASP A 465 -2.16 18.08 -0.52
C ASP A 465 -1.55 18.09 -1.93
N GLY A 466 -1.10 16.91 -2.35
CA GLY A 466 -0.42 16.69 -3.62
C GLY A 466 1.10 16.61 -3.49
N VAL A 467 1.68 15.83 -4.39
CA VAL A 467 3.13 15.72 -4.57
C VAL A 467 3.46 16.17 -5.98
N PRO A 468 4.44 17.07 -6.16
CA PRO A 468 4.83 17.51 -7.50
C PRO A 468 5.22 16.32 -8.41
N ALA A 469 4.84 16.40 -9.68
CA ALA A 469 5.13 15.35 -10.65
C ALA A 469 6.64 15.04 -10.77
N SER A 470 7.49 16.07 -10.64
CA SER A 470 8.94 15.90 -10.63
C SER A 470 9.45 15.07 -9.45
N VAL A 471 8.83 15.21 -8.27
CA VAL A 471 9.17 14.43 -7.07
C VAL A 471 8.73 12.99 -7.23
N LEU A 472 7.56 12.74 -7.80
CA LEU A 472 7.08 11.39 -8.13
C LEU A 472 7.97 10.71 -9.17
N ALA A 473 8.36 11.42 -10.22
CA ALA A 473 9.27 10.89 -11.24
C ALA A 473 10.65 10.55 -10.64
N GLN A 474 11.17 11.38 -9.74
CA GLN A 474 12.40 11.09 -9.01
C GLN A 474 12.25 9.85 -8.12
N ALA A 475 11.14 9.71 -7.38
CA ALA A 475 10.86 8.56 -6.53
C ALA A 475 10.75 7.26 -7.37
N LEU A 476 10.12 7.33 -8.54
CA LEU A 476 10.02 6.21 -9.47
C LEU A 476 11.40 5.76 -9.99
N THR A 477 12.24 6.71 -10.42
CA THR A 477 13.62 6.42 -10.88
C THR A 477 14.43 5.77 -9.75
N GLN A 478 14.36 6.32 -8.54
CA GLN A 478 15.03 5.79 -7.37
C GLN A 478 14.51 4.39 -6.99
N ALA A 479 13.21 4.14 -7.16
CA ALA A 479 12.61 2.82 -6.96
C ALA A 479 13.11 1.80 -8.00
N LYS A 480 13.34 2.20 -9.25
CA LYS A 480 13.92 1.36 -10.31
C LYS A 480 15.32 0.88 -9.96
N ASP A 481 16.18 1.82 -9.53
CA ASP A 481 17.55 1.50 -9.10
C ASP A 481 17.55 0.47 -7.96
N ALA A 482 16.68 0.69 -6.97
CA ALA A 482 16.51 -0.22 -5.84
C ALA A 482 16.01 -1.60 -6.28
N ARG A 483 14.97 -1.67 -7.13
CA ARG A 483 14.45 -2.95 -7.64
C ARG A 483 15.51 -3.73 -8.40
N ASN A 484 16.34 -3.07 -9.21
CA ASN A 484 17.43 -3.73 -9.92
C ASN A 484 18.44 -4.37 -8.96
N THR A 485 18.80 -3.67 -7.88
CA THR A 485 19.67 -4.25 -6.83
C THR A 485 19.03 -5.44 -6.14
N LEU A 486 17.70 -5.37 -5.85
CA LEU A 486 16.97 -6.48 -5.27
C LEU A 486 16.94 -7.69 -6.20
N LEU A 487 16.70 -7.49 -7.49
CA LEU A 487 16.71 -8.55 -8.49
C LEU A 487 18.09 -9.21 -8.62
N ASP A 488 19.18 -8.44 -8.48
CA ASP A 488 20.54 -9.01 -8.49
C ASP A 488 20.74 -9.96 -7.32
N VAL A 489 20.35 -9.56 -6.08
CA VAL A 489 20.44 -10.41 -4.89
C VAL A 489 19.54 -11.66 -5.00
N MET A 490 18.35 -11.51 -5.56
CA MET A 490 17.44 -12.65 -5.79
C MET A 490 18.00 -13.62 -6.82
N ASN A 491 18.61 -13.10 -7.90
CA ASN A 491 19.21 -13.93 -8.94
C ASN A 491 20.48 -14.67 -8.45
N GLU A 492 21.17 -14.18 -7.42
CA GLU A 492 22.25 -14.94 -6.77
C GLU A 492 21.71 -16.19 -6.03
N ALA A 493 20.47 -16.15 -5.53
CA ALA A 493 19.85 -17.29 -4.87
C ALA A 493 19.20 -18.27 -5.86
N ILE A 494 18.56 -17.76 -6.90
CA ILE A 494 17.94 -18.54 -7.98
C ILE A 494 17.83 -17.66 -9.25
N ASP A 495 18.45 -18.06 -10.35
CA ASP A 495 18.49 -17.32 -11.61
C ASP A 495 17.53 -17.85 -12.69
N SER A 496 17.05 -19.07 -12.50
CA SER A 496 16.12 -19.76 -13.40
C SER A 496 15.20 -20.68 -12.60
N PRO A 497 13.97 -20.96 -13.07
CA PRO A 497 13.09 -21.90 -12.40
C PRO A 497 13.74 -23.27 -12.23
N ASP A 498 13.65 -23.84 -11.04
CA ASP A 498 14.11 -25.19 -10.72
C ASP A 498 13.26 -26.27 -11.39
N GLU A 499 13.64 -27.53 -11.21
CA GLU A 499 12.79 -28.65 -11.58
C GLU A 499 11.55 -28.67 -10.66
N MET A 500 10.40 -29.03 -11.22
CA MET A 500 9.17 -29.16 -10.45
C MET A 500 9.36 -30.14 -9.28
N SER A 501 8.94 -29.73 -8.09
CA SER A 501 9.02 -30.52 -6.87
C SER A 501 8.47 -31.94 -7.05
N LEU A 502 9.18 -32.91 -6.52
CA LEU A 502 8.75 -34.30 -6.48
C LEU A 502 7.45 -34.54 -5.67
N TYR A 503 7.11 -33.61 -4.81
CA TYR A 503 5.87 -33.63 -4.02
C TYR A 503 4.67 -33.05 -4.78
N ALA A 504 4.90 -32.35 -5.89
CA ALA A 504 3.82 -31.87 -6.74
C ALA A 504 3.17 -33.03 -7.49
N VAL A 505 1.85 -33.00 -7.59
CA VAL A 505 1.11 -34.00 -8.36
C VAL A 505 1.37 -33.79 -9.84
N SER A 506 1.91 -34.80 -10.53
CA SER A 506 2.08 -34.74 -11.98
C SER A 506 0.71 -34.56 -12.67
N TYR A 507 0.58 -33.59 -13.54
CA TYR A 507 -0.64 -33.34 -14.29
C TYR A 507 -1.01 -34.51 -15.23
N THR A 508 -0.02 -35.28 -15.66
CA THR A 508 -0.20 -36.45 -16.54
C THR A 508 -0.71 -37.71 -15.82
N HIS A 509 -0.82 -37.67 -14.52
CA HIS A 509 -1.29 -38.75 -13.66
C HIS A 509 -2.55 -38.37 -12.90
#